data_bdf50369d796f27104ca2b16320d9bbe
#
_entry.id   bdf50369d796f27104ca2b16320d9bbe
#
_cell.length_a   1.000
_cell.length_b   1.000
_cell.length_c   1.000
_cell.angle_alpha   90.00
_cell.angle_beta   90.00
_cell.angle_gamma   90.00
#
_symmetry.space_group_name_H-M   'P 1'
#
loop_
_entity.id
_entity.type
_entity.pdbx_description
1 polymer ?
#
loop_
_entity_poly.entity_id
_entity_poly.type
_entity_poly.pdbx_seq_one_letter_code
_entity_poly.pdbx_strand_id
1 'polypeptide(L)'
;MPEALPWEIRGRSFDGRGSLDPSWRAAFVGPTSKRGTTASPEAGSGLTRRGIIYEYIRGHPGAHVRALAKDLRLATGDLQYHLLWLERHGFVKTMKSGFYRFVYPTMVFKEEEELLLAVLSQEAPREILLTLLHEEGMTQGELAKALGHSQPTISWHMDRLVQRGVVTRRRERGGVVYGVAADREDVLKFVRAYHADVWKRWSGRLSGVLMSVGVSSAEKMGGSRKLAG
;
A
#
# COMPACT_ATOMS: atom_id res chain seq x y z
N MET A 1 17.99 26.53 16.33
CA MET A 1 18.48 25.18 16.11
C MET A 1 17.32 24.23 16.37
N PRO A 2 16.69 23.56 15.39
CA PRO A 2 15.73 22.52 15.68
C PRO A 2 16.50 21.31 16.20
N GLU A 3 16.11 20.83 17.39
CA GLU A 3 16.63 19.59 17.96
C GLU A 3 16.45 18.46 16.98
N ALA A 4 17.52 17.71 16.76
CA ALA A 4 17.52 16.51 15.93
C ALA A 4 16.48 15.52 16.48
N LEU A 5 15.54 15.12 15.61
CA LEU A 5 14.50 14.18 15.97
C LEU A 5 15.12 12.81 16.34
N PRO A 6 14.67 12.13 17.40
CA PRO A 6 15.36 10.96 17.95
C PRO A 6 15.31 9.68 17.11
N TRP A 7 14.92 9.77 15.81
CA TRP A 7 14.69 8.64 14.92
C TRP A 7 15.25 8.86 13.49
N GLU A 8 16.48 9.38 13.38
CA GLU A 8 17.22 9.23 12.13
C GLU A 8 17.42 7.74 11.84
N ILE A 9 16.45 7.13 11.21
CA ILE A 9 16.57 5.79 10.65
C ILE A 9 17.40 5.90 9.37
N ARG A 10 18.72 5.85 9.54
CA ARG A 10 19.64 5.63 8.43
C ARG A 10 19.35 4.27 7.81
N GLY A 11 18.90 4.27 6.56
CA GLY A 11 19.10 3.20 5.60
C GLY A 11 18.75 1.79 6.05
N ARG A 12 17.47 1.46 6.25
CA ARG A 12 17.04 0.07 6.31
C ARG A 12 16.06 -0.23 5.20
N SER A 13 16.53 -1.06 4.28
CA SER A 13 15.71 -1.77 3.32
C SER A 13 14.58 -2.50 4.04
N PHE A 14 13.36 -2.36 3.53
CA PHE A 14 12.22 -3.17 3.97
C PHE A 14 12.50 -4.64 3.64
N ASP A 15 12.65 -5.49 4.67
CA ASP A 15 12.99 -6.91 4.52
C ASP A 15 11.79 -7.83 4.21
N GLY A 16 10.65 -7.26 3.87
CA GLY A 16 9.44 -8.02 3.52
C GLY A 16 8.74 -8.71 4.70
N ARG A 17 9.26 -8.63 5.91
CA ARG A 17 8.73 -9.34 7.09
C ARG A 17 7.93 -8.48 8.06
N GLY A 18 7.53 -7.26 7.68
CA GLY A 18 6.64 -6.42 8.50
C GLY A 18 7.19 -5.99 9.87
N SER A 19 8.42 -6.36 10.20
CA SER A 19 9.07 -5.99 11.46
C SER A 19 9.83 -4.69 11.31
N LEU A 20 9.09 -3.59 11.36
CA LEU A 20 9.69 -2.27 11.56
C LEU A 20 10.07 -2.13 13.04
N ASP A 21 11.26 -1.56 13.29
CA ASP A 21 11.79 -1.24 14.61
C ASP A 21 10.70 -0.68 15.55
N PRO A 22 10.46 -1.27 16.73
CA PRO A 22 9.42 -0.81 17.65
C PRO A 22 9.76 0.51 18.36
N SER A 23 10.91 1.11 18.10
CA SER A 23 11.37 2.35 18.76
C SER A 23 10.41 3.54 18.61
N TRP A 24 9.59 3.58 17.54
CA TRP A 24 8.58 4.61 17.36
C TRP A 24 7.52 4.61 18.48
N ARG A 25 7.26 3.46 19.12
CA ARG A 25 6.29 3.36 20.22
C ARG A 25 6.66 4.26 21.38
N ALA A 26 7.94 4.43 21.67
CA ALA A 26 8.41 5.29 22.74
C ALA A 26 7.99 6.77 22.56
N ALA A 27 7.86 7.23 21.32
CA ALA A 27 7.40 8.60 21.01
C ALA A 27 5.90 8.82 21.32
N PHE A 28 5.12 7.75 21.48
CA PHE A 28 3.66 7.81 21.64
C PHE A 28 3.16 7.16 22.93
N VAL A 29 4.03 6.70 23.81
CA VAL A 29 3.66 6.23 25.15
C VAL A 29 3.33 7.44 25.99
N GLY A 30 2.04 7.59 26.35
CA GLY A 30 1.62 8.64 27.27
C GLY A 30 2.03 8.33 28.70
N PRO A 31 2.12 9.35 29.59
CA PRO A 31 2.31 9.11 31.00
C PRO A 31 1.16 8.23 31.50
N THR A 32 1.48 7.13 32.19
CA THR A 32 0.52 6.24 32.81
C THR A 32 -0.29 7.04 33.84
N SER A 33 -1.46 7.54 33.45
CA SER A 33 -2.34 8.30 34.34
C SER A 33 -2.93 7.39 35.40
N LYS A 34 -2.43 7.53 36.62
CA LYS A 34 -3.09 7.05 37.83
C LYS A 34 -4.20 8.03 38.24
N ARG A 35 -5.28 8.15 37.49
CA ARG A 35 -6.55 8.69 38.00
C ARG A 35 -7.68 8.36 37.02
N GLY A 36 -8.70 7.69 37.55
CA GLY A 36 -9.87 7.29 36.81
C GLY A 36 -10.67 8.48 36.30
N THR A 37 -10.96 8.44 35.04
CA THR A 37 -12.08 9.14 34.40
C THR A 37 -12.40 8.46 33.09
N THR A 38 -13.63 7.96 32.94
CA THR A 38 -14.34 7.49 31.74
C THR A 38 -13.53 6.82 30.65
N ALA A 39 -13.70 5.50 30.54
CA ALA A 39 -13.07 4.61 29.57
C ALA A 39 -13.24 5.07 28.10
N SER A 40 -12.19 5.67 27.57
CA SER A 40 -11.93 5.72 26.13
C SER A 40 -11.23 4.41 25.71
N PRO A 41 -11.37 3.95 24.46
CA PRO A 41 -10.86 2.64 24.00
C PRO A 41 -9.32 2.47 24.02
N GLU A 42 -8.61 3.32 24.75
CA GLU A 42 -7.15 3.39 24.85
C GLU A 42 -6.54 2.46 25.91
N ALA A 43 -7.36 1.69 26.64
CA ALA A 43 -6.95 0.99 27.86
C ALA A 43 -6.02 -0.23 27.66
N GLY A 44 -5.69 -0.63 26.41
CA GLY A 44 -4.92 -1.85 26.15
C GLY A 44 -3.50 -1.67 25.64
N SER A 45 -3.15 -0.56 24.98
CA SER A 45 -1.87 -0.42 24.26
C SER A 45 -0.86 0.53 24.92
N GLY A 46 -1.25 1.32 25.91
CA GLY A 46 -0.43 2.40 26.50
C GLY A 46 -0.12 3.56 25.50
N LEU A 47 -0.65 3.49 24.29
CA LEU A 47 -0.40 4.47 23.24
C LEU A 47 -1.39 5.65 23.35
N THR A 48 -0.90 6.85 23.02
CA THR A 48 -1.76 8.01 22.81
C THR A 48 -2.62 7.82 21.55
N ARG A 49 -3.69 8.61 21.39
CA ARG A 49 -4.52 8.58 20.19
C ARG A 49 -3.71 8.77 18.89
N ARG A 50 -2.67 9.59 18.89
CA ARG A 50 -1.74 9.75 17.77
C ARG A 50 -0.95 8.48 17.49
N GLY A 51 -0.51 7.79 18.53
CA GLY A 51 0.17 6.50 18.42
C GLY A 51 -0.73 5.43 17.78
N ILE A 52 -2.00 5.36 18.18
CA ILE A 52 -2.98 4.43 17.58
C ILE A 52 -3.20 4.74 16.11
N ILE A 53 -3.37 6.02 15.75
CA ILE A 53 -3.51 6.45 14.36
C ILE A 53 -2.25 6.09 13.55
N TYR A 54 -1.07 6.35 14.08
CA TYR A 54 0.19 6.05 13.41
C TYR A 54 0.40 4.53 13.26
N GLU A 55 0.10 3.73 14.27
CA GLU A 55 0.14 2.26 14.18
C GLU A 55 -0.77 1.72 13.09
N TYR A 56 -2.00 2.26 13.00
CA TYR A 56 -2.92 1.90 11.92
C TYR A 56 -2.37 2.24 10.54
N ILE A 57 -1.82 3.45 10.35
CA ILE A 57 -1.22 3.88 9.07
C ILE A 57 -0.07 2.97 8.67
N ARG A 58 0.75 2.51 9.63
CA ARG A 58 1.84 1.57 9.36
C ARG A 58 1.35 0.21 8.88
N GLY A 59 0.26 -0.28 9.44
CA GLY A 59 -0.38 -1.53 9.01
C GLY A 59 -1.16 -1.41 7.69
N HIS A 60 -1.57 -0.19 7.32
CA HIS A 60 -2.40 0.11 6.16
C HIS A 60 -1.84 1.30 5.35
N PRO A 61 -0.60 1.20 4.86
CA PRO A 61 0.00 2.28 4.08
C PRO A 61 -0.80 2.51 2.80
N GLY A 62 -0.99 3.77 2.45
CA GLY A 62 -1.82 4.14 1.30
C GLY A 62 -3.33 4.11 1.58
N ALA A 63 -3.75 3.98 2.83
CA ALA A 63 -5.15 4.17 3.17
C ALA A 63 -5.58 5.64 2.95
N HIS A 64 -6.77 5.87 2.40
CA HIS A 64 -7.28 7.23 2.25
C HIS A 64 -7.92 7.73 3.56
N VAL A 65 -7.87 9.04 3.79
CA VAL A 65 -8.30 9.67 5.05
C VAL A 65 -9.72 9.28 5.49
N ARG A 66 -10.66 9.10 4.55
CA ARG A 66 -12.03 8.68 4.88
C ARG A 66 -12.10 7.24 5.39
N ALA A 67 -11.28 6.33 4.85
CA ALA A 67 -11.20 4.96 5.34
C ALA A 67 -10.60 4.93 6.75
N LEU A 68 -9.51 5.67 6.99
CA LEU A 68 -8.94 5.83 8.32
C LEU A 68 -9.97 6.33 9.35
N ALA A 69 -10.74 7.37 9.01
CA ALA A 69 -11.76 7.91 9.89
C ALA A 69 -12.83 6.86 10.25
N LYS A 70 -13.28 6.11 9.24
CA LYS A 70 -14.28 5.04 9.41
C LYS A 70 -13.75 3.92 10.30
N ASP A 71 -12.58 3.40 9.98
CA ASP A 71 -12.02 2.20 10.61
C ASP A 71 -11.58 2.48 12.05
N LEU A 72 -11.04 3.68 12.31
CA LEU A 72 -10.69 4.15 13.65
C LEU A 72 -11.88 4.74 14.44
N ARG A 73 -13.06 4.82 13.81
CA ARG A 73 -14.27 5.42 14.39
C ARG A 73 -14.06 6.84 14.91
N LEU A 74 -13.30 7.64 14.15
CA LEU A 74 -12.98 9.03 14.47
C LEU A 74 -13.79 9.98 13.59
N ALA A 75 -14.16 11.13 14.15
CA ALA A 75 -14.66 12.24 13.35
C ALA A 75 -13.58 12.71 12.37
N THR A 76 -13.96 13.05 11.14
CA THR A 76 -12.99 13.46 10.10
C THR A 76 -12.13 14.65 10.53
N GLY A 77 -12.71 15.62 11.24
CA GLY A 77 -11.98 16.78 11.74
C GLY A 77 -10.94 16.43 12.80
N ASP A 78 -11.28 15.53 13.73
CA ASP A 78 -10.38 15.05 14.77
C ASP A 78 -9.19 14.29 14.16
N LEU A 79 -9.49 13.38 13.21
CA LEU A 79 -8.45 12.69 12.47
C LEU A 79 -7.54 13.65 11.70
N GLN A 80 -8.10 14.66 11.01
CA GLN A 80 -7.31 15.65 10.26
C GLN A 80 -6.39 16.46 11.20
N TYR A 81 -6.84 16.82 12.38
CA TYR A 81 -6.02 17.48 13.38
C TYR A 81 -4.81 16.62 13.78
N HIS A 82 -5.04 15.33 14.06
CA HIS A 82 -3.97 14.41 14.40
C HIS A 82 -3.03 14.13 13.22
N LEU A 83 -3.56 13.97 12.02
CA LEU A 83 -2.75 13.78 10.79
C LEU A 83 -1.86 14.99 10.52
N LEU A 84 -2.38 16.21 10.68
CA LEU A 84 -1.59 17.42 10.50
C LEU A 84 -0.43 17.47 11.49
N TRP A 85 -0.65 17.07 12.72
CA TRP A 85 0.41 16.99 13.72
C TRP A 85 1.46 15.93 13.33
N LEU A 86 1.03 14.71 12.96
CA LEU A 86 1.91 13.63 12.54
C LEU A 86 2.74 14.01 11.30
N GLU A 87 2.14 14.73 10.36
CA GLU A 87 2.79 15.21 9.15
C GLU A 87 3.84 16.29 9.45
N ARG A 88 3.50 17.28 10.30
CA ARG A 88 4.44 18.32 10.75
C ARG A 88 5.65 17.77 11.51
N HIS A 89 5.46 16.69 12.22
CA HIS A 89 6.55 16.02 12.96
C HIS A 89 7.23 14.91 12.14
N GLY A 90 6.90 14.79 10.85
CA GLY A 90 7.57 13.90 9.92
C GLY A 90 7.30 12.41 10.15
N PHE A 91 6.24 12.02 10.87
CA PHE A 91 5.85 10.62 11.04
C PHE A 91 5.13 10.06 9.84
N VAL A 92 4.31 10.89 9.19
CA VAL A 92 3.54 10.52 8.02
C VAL A 92 3.70 11.57 6.93
N LYS A 93 3.45 11.16 5.70
CA LYS A 93 3.26 12.06 4.56
C LYS A 93 1.90 11.80 3.92
N THR A 94 1.31 12.83 3.35
CA THR A 94 0.06 12.72 2.62
C THR A 94 0.28 12.98 1.13
N MET A 95 -0.28 12.10 0.30
CA MET A 95 -0.28 12.26 -1.15
C MET A 95 -1.70 12.48 -1.65
N LYS A 96 -1.92 13.56 -2.40
CA LYS A 96 -3.22 13.83 -3.04
C LYS A 96 -3.26 13.15 -4.40
N SER A 97 -4.31 12.38 -4.65
CA SER A 97 -4.56 11.76 -5.93
C SER A 97 -6.04 11.87 -6.30
N GLY A 98 -6.34 12.77 -7.22
CA GLY A 98 -7.71 13.17 -7.53
C GLY A 98 -8.41 13.76 -6.30
N PHE A 99 -9.57 13.23 -5.97
CA PHE A 99 -10.37 13.66 -4.80
C PHE A 99 -9.96 13.00 -3.48
N TYR A 100 -8.97 12.10 -3.50
CA TYR A 100 -8.55 11.35 -2.32
C TYR A 100 -7.19 11.84 -1.81
N ARG A 101 -7.02 11.78 -0.49
CA ARG A 101 -5.74 11.95 0.19
C ARG A 101 -5.36 10.60 0.78
N PHE A 102 -4.19 10.11 0.41
CA PHE A 102 -3.60 8.86 0.89
C PHE A 102 -2.52 9.19 1.90
N VAL A 103 -2.39 8.35 2.93
CA VAL A 103 -1.47 8.57 4.03
C VAL A 103 -0.45 7.43 4.09
N TYR A 104 0.82 7.78 4.24
CA TYR A 104 1.94 6.84 4.30
C TYR A 104 2.82 7.16 5.50
N PRO A 105 3.44 6.16 6.13
CA PRO A 105 4.55 6.42 7.05
C PRO A 105 5.73 6.98 6.25
N THR A 106 6.41 7.98 6.82
CA THR A 106 7.52 8.66 6.14
C THR A 106 8.73 7.73 6.02
N MET A 107 9.47 7.84 4.91
CA MET A 107 10.73 7.13 4.63
C MET A 107 10.66 5.59 4.63
N VAL A 108 9.47 5.02 4.43
CA VAL A 108 9.28 3.56 4.38
C VAL A 108 9.21 3.05 2.95
N PHE A 109 8.61 3.84 2.06
CA PHE A 109 8.34 3.45 0.67
C PHE A 109 8.96 4.42 -0.33
N LYS A 110 9.36 3.89 -1.48
CA LYS A 110 9.70 4.68 -2.66
C LYS A 110 8.42 5.24 -3.28
N GLU A 111 8.55 6.24 -4.12
CA GLU A 111 7.41 6.92 -4.76
C GLU A 111 6.58 5.95 -5.62
N GLU A 112 7.25 5.06 -6.36
CA GLU A 112 6.58 4.02 -7.16
C GLU A 112 5.82 3.01 -6.27
N GLU A 113 6.38 2.64 -5.13
CA GLU A 113 5.74 1.75 -4.16
C GLU A 113 4.52 2.40 -3.52
N GLU A 114 4.58 3.69 -3.21
CA GLU A 114 3.44 4.45 -2.67
C GLU A 114 2.30 4.55 -3.67
N LEU A 115 2.65 4.76 -4.95
CA LEU A 115 1.67 4.78 -6.02
C LEU A 115 0.95 3.43 -6.14
N LEU A 116 1.71 2.35 -6.07
CA LEU A 116 1.17 0.99 -6.10
C LEU A 116 0.25 0.72 -4.90
N LEU A 117 0.67 1.10 -3.69
CA LEU A 117 -0.14 0.99 -2.49
C LEU A 117 -1.43 1.81 -2.58
N ALA A 118 -1.38 3.02 -3.17
CA ALA A 118 -2.57 3.84 -3.41
C ALA A 118 -3.57 3.17 -4.37
N VAL A 119 -3.08 2.46 -5.37
CA VAL A 119 -3.91 1.66 -6.30
C VAL A 119 -4.52 0.47 -5.57
N LEU A 120 -3.71 -0.28 -4.83
CA LEU A 120 -4.15 -1.46 -4.09
C LEU A 120 -5.14 -1.14 -2.96
N SER A 121 -5.13 0.06 -2.40
CA SER A 121 -6.07 0.48 -1.36
C SER A 121 -7.48 0.79 -1.88
N GLN A 122 -7.67 0.91 -3.19
CA GLN A 122 -8.95 1.16 -3.84
C GLN A 122 -9.49 -0.13 -4.47
N GLU A 123 -10.78 -0.44 -4.27
CA GLU A 123 -11.35 -1.73 -4.68
C GLU A 123 -11.26 -1.97 -6.18
N ALA A 124 -11.88 -1.12 -7.01
CA ALA A 124 -11.91 -1.33 -8.45
C ALA A 124 -10.51 -1.26 -9.11
N PRO A 125 -9.64 -0.27 -8.84
CA PRO A 125 -8.27 -0.29 -9.35
C PRO A 125 -7.46 -1.51 -8.94
N ARG A 126 -7.63 -1.98 -7.70
CA ARG A 126 -6.97 -3.20 -7.20
C ARG A 126 -7.42 -4.43 -7.98
N GLU A 127 -8.73 -4.60 -8.19
CA GLU A 127 -9.28 -5.74 -8.92
C GLU A 127 -8.82 -5.74 -10.38
N ILE A 128 -8.79 -4.58 -11.04
CA ILE A 128 -8.23 -4.44 -12.39
C ILE A 128 -6.76 -4.88 -12.41
N LEU A 129 -5.95 -4.36 -11.49
CA LEU A 129 -4.52 -4.67 -11.43
C LEU A 129 -4.28 -6.17 -11.21
N LEU A 130 -5.01 -6.79 -10.28
CA LEU A 130 -4.87 -8.22 -9.98
C LEU A 130 -5.37 -9.10 -11.12
N THR A 131 -6.42 -8.69 -11.83
CA THR A 131 -6.90 -9.41 -13.01
C THR A 131 -5.88 -9.36 -14.14
N LEU A 132 -5.30 -8.19 -14.44
CA LEU A 132 -4.22 -8.05 -15.42
C LEU A 132 -2.94 -8.77 -15.01
N LEU A 133 -2.66 -8.89 -13.70
CA LEU A 133 -1.53 -9.66 -13.20
C LEU A 133 -1.73 -11.16 -13.44
N HIS A 134 -2.97 -11.63 -13.33
CA HIS A 134 -3.34 -13.03 -13.60
C HIS A 134 -3.38 -13.32 -15.10
N GLU A 135 -4.00 -12.43 -15.89
CA GLU A 135 -4.23 -12.60 -17.32
C GLU A 135 -3.81 -11.32 -18.06
N GLU A 136 -2.63 -11.34 -18.67
CA GLU A 136 -2.11 -10.22 -19.46
C GLU A 136 -2.77 -10.12 -20.83
N GLY A 137 -2.77 -8.92 -21.39
CA GLY A 137 -3.26 -8.70 -22.74
C GLY A 137 -4.76 -8.59 -22.87
N MET A 138 -5.48 -8.36 -21.75
CA MET A 138 -6.93 -8.15 -21.79
C MET A 138 -7.28 -6.79 -22.38
N THR A 139 -8.41 -6.76 -23.10
CA THR A 139 -9.08 -5.54 -23.57
C THR A 139 -9.95 -4.93 -22.47
N GLN A 140 -10.37 -3.66 -22.65
CA GLN A 140 -11.32 -3.04 -21.70
C GLN A 140 -12.66 -3.78 -21.62
N GLY A 141 -13.13 -4.34 -22.76
CA GLY A 141 -14.38 -5.10 -22.79
C GLY A 141 -14.30 -6.40 -21.98
N GLU A 142 -13.19 -7.12 -22.10
CA GLU A 142 -12.93 -8.34 -21.31
C GLU A 142 -12.82 -8.05 -19.83
N LEU A 143 -12.07 -6.99 -19.45
CA LEU A 143 -11.99 -6.53 -18.07
C LEU A 143 -13.36 -6.13 -17.50
N ALA A 144 -14.17 -5.40 -18.26
CA ALA A 144 -15.52 -5.00 -17.85
C ALA A 144 -16.39 -6.24 -17.56
N LYS A 145 -16.34 -7.23 -18.45
CA LYS A 145 -17.06 -8.50 -18.31
C LYS A 145 -16.54 -9.32 -17.11
N ALA A 146 -15.22 -9.45 -16.98
CA ALA A 146 -14.60 -10.24 -15.91
C ALA A 146 -14.90 -9.67 -14.51
N LEU A 147 -14.93 -8.34 -14.38
CA LEU A 147 -15.13 -7.65 -13.11
C LEU A 147 -16.57 -7.23 -12.83
N GLY A 148 -17.50 -7.43 -13.78
CA GLY A 148 -18.89 -7.04 -13.63
C GLY A 148 -19.11 -5.52 -13.58
N HIS A 149 -18.20 -4.74 -14.16
CA HIS A 149 -18.29 -3.28 -14.23
C HIS A 149 -18.73 -2.79 -15.60
N SER A 150 -19.30 -1.58 -15.64
CA SER A 150 -19.61 -0.95 -16.93
C SER A 150 -18.33 -0.55 -17.67
N GLN A 151 -18.36 -0.59 -19.00
CA GLN A 151 -17.23 -0.19 -19.85
C GLN A 151 -16.74 1.25 -19.56
N PRO A 152 -17.60 2.27 -19.37
CA PRO A 152 -17.16 3.60 -19.00
C PRO A 152 -16.40 3.63 -17.66
N THR A 153 -16.84 2.84 -16.68
CA THR A 153 -16.16 2.73 -15.38
C THR A 153 -14.76 2.15 -15.55
N ILE A 154 -14.62 1.06 -16.28
CA ILE A 154 -13.31 0.46 -16.58
C ILE A 154 -12.43 1.43 -17.35
N SER A 155 -12.96 2.09 -18.40
CA SER A 155 -12.20 3.08 -19.19
C SER A 155 -11.63 4.19 -18.30
N TRP A 156 -12.44 4.74 -17.41
CA TRP A 156 -12.02 5.80 -16.50
C TRP A 156 -10.88 5.34 -15.56
N HIS A 157 -10.99 4.14 -15.01
CA HIS A 157 -9.92 3.58 -14.16
C HIS A 157 -8.66 3.27 -14.98
N MET A 158 -8.81 2.69 -16.18
CA MET A 158 -7.69 2.34 -17.04
C MET A 158 -6.89 3.56 -17.47
N ASP A 159 -7.55 4.65 -17.88
CA ASP A 159 -6.87 5.90 -18.25
C ASP A 159 -6.02 6.43 -17.08
N ARG A 160 -6.54 6.36 -15.87
CA ARG A 160 -5.79 6.79 -14.67
C ARG A 160 -4.62 5.87 -14.34
N LEU A 161 -4.79 4.57 -14.49
CA LEU A 161 -3.72 3.58 -14.23
C LEU A 161 -2.60 3.71 -15.29
N VAL A 162 -2.96 3.94 -16.55
CA VAL A 162 -2.00 4.19 -17.63
C VAL A 162 -1.27 5.52 -17.43
N GLN A 163 -1.98 6.61 -17.11
CA GLN A 163 -1.37 7.92 -16.82
C GLN A 163 -0.37 7.87 -15.67
N ARG A 164 -0.58 6.97 -14.70
CA ARG A 164 0.30 6.76 -13.56
C ARG A 164 1.43 5.76 -13.83
N GLY A 165 1.47 5.16 -15.00
CA GLY A 165 2.48 4.17 -15.33
C GLY A 165 2.34 2.83 -14.60
N VAL A 166 1.20 2.54 -13.97
CA VAL A 166 0.94 1.25 -13.28
C VAL A 166 0.50 0.18 -14.27
N VAL A 167 -0.16 0.60 -15.34
CA VAL A 167 -0.65 -0.26 -16.43
C VAL A 167 -0.09 0.24 -17.76
N THR A 168 0.35 -0.68 -18.61
CA THR A 168 0.76 -0.41 -19.99
C THR A 168 -0.41 -0.62 -20.95
N ARG A 169 -0.40 0.13 -22.06
CA ARG A 169 -1.36 0.01 -23.15
C ARG A 169 -0.60 -0.31 -24.43
N ARG A 170 -0.96 -1.41 -25.10
CA ARG A 170 -0.37 -1.83 -26.37
C ARG A 170 -1.47 -1.99 -27.43
N ARG A 171 -1.14 -1.71 -28.67
CA ARG A 171 -2.04 -1.94 -29.80
C ARG A 171 -1.65 -3.25 -30.47
N GLU A 172 -2.58 -4.18 -30.56
CA GLU A 172 -2.42 -5.47 -31.21
C GLU A 172 -3.44 -5.62 -32.35
N ARG A 173 -3.32 -6.71 -33.14
CA ARG A 173 -4.22 -6.92 -34.30
C ARG A 173 -5.71 -6.97 -33.94
N GLY A 174 -6.04 -7.37 -32.71
CA GLY A 174 -7.41 -7.47 -32.18
C GLY A 174 -7.92 -6.22 -31.45
N GLY A 175 -7.12 -5.17 -31.32
CA GLY A 175 -7.50 -3.96 -30.59
C GLY A 175 -6.46 -3.45 -29.62
N VAL A 176 -6.91 -2.73 -28.61
CA VAL A 176 -6.05 -2.21 -27.53
C VAL A 176 -6.07 -3.19 -26.36
N VAL A 177 -4.93 -3.67 -25.97
CA VAL A 177 -4.72 -4.59 -24.85
C VAL A 177 -3.89 -3.92 -23.75
N TYR A 178 -4.05 -4.42 -22.54
CA TYR A 178 -3.45 -3.87 -21.34
C TYR A 178 -2.62 -4.91 -20.59
N GLY A 179 -1.54 -4.46 -19.96
CA GLY A 179 -0.69 -5.27 -19.11
C GLY A 179 -0.23 -4.50 -17.88
N VAL A 180 0.31 -5.17 -16.89
CA VAL A 180 0.87 -4.56 -15.69
C VAL A 180 2.25 -3.99 -16.02
N ALA A 181 2.48 -2.71 -15.69
CA ALA A 181 3.78 -2.05 -15.83
C ALA A 181 4.62 -2.18 -14.56
N ALA A 182 3.95 -2.21 -13.40
CA ALA A 182 4.60 -2.38 -12.11
C ALA A 182 5.25 -3.77 -12.00
N ASP A 183 6.32 -3.86 -11.21
CA ASP A 183 6.96 -5.14 -10.95
C ASP A 183 5.98 -6.11 -10.28
N ARG A 184 5.86 -7.30 -10.86
CA ARG A 184 4.92 -8.32 -10.39
C ARG A 184 5.22 -8.77 -8.96
N GLU A 185 6.50 -8.87 -8.62
CA GLU A 185 6.96 -9.27 -7.30
C GLU A 185 6.53 -8.23 -6.26
N ASP A 186 6.69 -6.94 -6.57
CA ASP A 186 6.26 -5.85 -5.68
C ASP A 186 4.74 -5.83 -5.49
N VAL A 187 3.95 -6.01 -6.56
CA VAL A 187 2.48 -6.11 -6.42
C VAL A 187 2.11 -7.24 -5.47
N LEU A 188 2.66 -8.43 -5.67
CA LEU A 188 2.37 -9.61 -4.84
C LEU A 188 2.83 -9.42 -3.39
N LYS A 189 4.01 -8.86 -3.18
CA LYS A 189 4.57 -8.50 -1.88
C LYS A 189 3.62 -7.56 -1.11
N PHE A 190 3.16 -6.49 -1.74
CA PHE A 190 2.25 -5.53 -1.09
C PHE A 190 0.86 -6.09 -0.83
N VAL A 191 0.29 -6.86 -1.78
CA VAL A 191 -0.99 -7.53 -1.54
C VAL A 191 -0.89 -8.50 -0.36
N ARG A 192 0.18 -9.27 -0.29
CA ARG A 192 0.42 -10.22 0.81
C ARG A 192 0.62 -9.52 2.15
N ALA A 193 1.39 -8.43 2.18
CA ALA A 193 1.75 -7.74 3.41
C ALA A 193 0.61 -6.87 3.97
N TYR A 194 -0.13 -6.19 3.11
CA TYR A 194 -1.07 -5.14 3.51
C TYR A 194 -2.54 -5.42 3.17
N HIS A 195 -2.81 -6.46 2.40
CA HIS A 195 -4.16 -6.84 1.96
C HIS A 195 -4.40 -8.35 2.15
N ALA A 196 -4.23 -8.83 3.39
CA ALA A 196 -4.29 -10.26 3.70
C ALA A 196 -5.61 -10.94 3.24
N ASP A 197 -6.76 -10.26 3.35
CA ASP A 197 -8.05 -10.81 2.90
C ASP A 197 -8.14 -10.87 1.37
N VAL A 198 -7.56 -9.89 0.68
CA VAL A 198 -7.42 -9.91 -0.77
C VAL A 198 -6.48 -11.04 -1.17
N TRP A 199 -5.35 -11.17 -0.47
CA TRP A 199 -4.40 -12.26 -0.70
C TRP A 199 -5.06 -13.65 -0.58
N LYS A 200 -5.82 -13.91 0.49
CA LYS A 200 -6.55 -15.17 0.66
C LYS A 200 -7.50 -15.47 -0.50
N ARG A 201 -8.20 -14.45 -1.01
CA ARG A 201 -9.15 -14.57 -2.11
C ARG A 201 -8.48 -14.81 -3.47
N TRP A 202 -7.33 -14.21 -3.70
CA TRP A 202 -6.65 -14.21 -4.98
C TRP A 202 -5.47 -15.19 -5.08
N SER A 203 -4.96 -15.72 -3.97
CA SER A 203 -3.78 -16.60 -3.94
C SER A 203 -3.92 -17.81 -4.88
N GLY A 204 -5.09 -18.42 -4.93
CA GLY A 204 -5.36 -19.55 -5.84
C GLY A 204 -5.28 -19.15 -7.32
N ARG A 205 -5.79 -17.97 -7.68
CA ARG A 205 -5.75 -17.44 -9.06
C ARG A 205 -4.35 -16.99 -9.46
N LEU A 206 -3.59 -16.45 -8.52
CA LEU A 206 -2.23 -15.94 -8.72
C LEU A 206 -1.16 -17.03 -8.58
N SER A 207 -1.52 -18.28 -8.35
CA SER A 207 -0.55 -19.38 -8.17
C SER A 207 0.41 -19.53 -9.36
N GLY A 208 -0.09 -19.39 -10.58
CA GLY A 208 0.74 -19.43 -11.80
C GLY A 208 1.75 -18.27 -11.86
N VAL A 209 1.33 -17.07 -11.45
CA VAL A 209 2.19 -15.88 -11.39
C VAL A 209 3.27 -16.06 -10.32
N LEU A 210 2.92 -16.60 -9.16
CA LEU A 210 3.86 -16.90 -8.08
C LEU A 210 4.94 -17.90 -8.49
N MET A 211 4.55 -18.93 -9.25
CA MET A 211 5.51 -19.92 -9.77
C MET A 211 6.48 -19.29 -10.78
N SER A 212 6.00 -18.41 -11.66
CA SER A 212 6.87 -17.73 -12.65
C SER A 212 7.86 -16.75 -11.98
N VAL A 213 7.44 -16.03 -10.95
CA VAL A 213 8.31 -15.13 -10.16
C VAL A 213 9.39 -15.92 -9.42
N GLY A 214 9.03 -17.06 -8.81
CA GLY A 214 9.99 -17.91 -8.10
C GLY A 214 11.09 -18.47 -8.99
N VAL A 215 10.77 -18.82 -10.25
CA VAL A 215 11.75 -19.32 -11.24
C VAL A 215 12.70 -18.20 -11.67
N SER A 216 12.18 -16.99 -11.93
CA SER A 216 13.00 -15.83 -12.33
C SER A 216 13.99 -15.40 -11.24
N SER A 217 13.58 -15.48 -9.97
CA SER A 217 14.48 -15.17 -8.85
C SER A 217 15.59 -16.21 -8.69
N ALA A 218 15.33 -17.49 -8.96
CA ALA A 218 16.31 -18.56 -8.90
C ALA A 218 17.35 -18.45 -10.02
N GLU A 219 16.95 -18.05 -11.24
CA GLU A 219 17.87 -17.83 -12.38
C GLU A 219 18.81 -16.63 -12.12
N LYS A 220 18.33 -15.54 -11.53
CA LYS A 220 19.19 -14.39 -11.18
C LYS A 220 20.22 -14.72 -10.10
N MET A 221 19.95 -15.65 -9.20
CA MET A 221 20.91 -16.10 -8.19
C MET A 221 21.86 -17.18 -8.71
N GLY A 222 21.48 -17.96 -9.72
CA GLY A 222 22.30 -19.04 -10.30
C GLY A 222 23.36 -18.56 -11.32
N GLY A 223 23.17 -17.38 -11.93
CA GLY A 223 24.05 -16.86 -13.00
C GLY A 223 25.39 -16.29 -12.54
N SER A 224 25.64 -16.12 -11.23
CA SER A 224 26.85 -15.49 -10.70
C SER A 224 27.96 -16.48 -10.28
N ARG A 225 27.84 -17.78 -10.59
CA ARG A 225 28.79 -18.82 -10.13
C ARG A 225 29.55 -19.57 -11.24
N LYS A 226 29.60 -19.02 -12.46
CA LYS A 226 30.39 -19.63 -13.56
C LYS A 226 31.27 -18.63 -14.27
N LEU A 227 32.24 -18.03 -13.58
CA LEU A 227 33.44 -17.44 -14.22
C LEU A 227 34.51 -17.26 -13.12
N ALA A 228 35.06 -18.37 -12.64
CA ALA A 228 36.37 -18.44 -12.00
C ALA A 228 36.81 -19.91 -12.09
N GLY A 229 37.45 -20.23 -13.17
CA GLY A 229 38.18 -21.47 -13.43
C GLY A 229 39.23 -21.19 -14.47
#